data_36157e94987a64c4176c27d5e4d7f2fd
#
_entry.id   36157e94987a64c4176c27d5e4d7f2fd
#
_cell.length_a   1.000
_cell.length_b   1.000
_cell.length_c   1.000
_cell.angle_alpha   90.00
_cell.angle_beta   90.00
_cell.angle_gamma   90.00
#
_symmetry.space_group_name_H-M   'P 1'
#
loop_
_entity.id
_entity.type
_entity.pdbx_description
1 polymer ?
#
loop_
_entity_poly.entity_id
_entity_poly.type
_entity_poly.pdbx_seq_one_letter_code
_entity_poly.pdbx_strand_id
1 'polypeptide(L)'
;DNVKAIEYLNSLRSKRINPYTSLGVSDFTTNDALVQFCWDERRRELCFEECHRWWDMRRQGQKQVIHRYNYGGTSGNSFVTFTLKEKDPAFILDFPLAERNQSPNLMPNSRPARNED
;
A
#
# COMPACT_ATOMS: atom_id res chain seq x y z
N ASP A 1 8.05 8.60 20.50
CA ASP A 1 9.01 7.87 21.35
C ASP A 1 9.57 6.69 20.56
N ASN A 2 10.81 6.85 20.06
CA ASN A 2 11.47 5.87 19.20
C ASN A 2 11.80 4.56 19.94
N VAL A 3 12.13 4.66 21.22
CA VAL A 3 12.45 3.49 22.05
C VAL A 3 11.25 2.57 22.12
N LYS A 4 10.09 3.14 22.43
CA LYS A 4 8.84 2.38 22.55
C LYS A 4 8.38 1.79 21.21
N ALA A 5 8.59 2.50 20.10
CA ALA A 5 8.31 1.96 18.77
C ALA A 5 9.17 0.72 18.47
N ILE A 6 10.46 0.76 18.82
CA ILE A 6 11.39 -0.35 18.63
C ILE A 6 11.06 -1.54 19.55
N GLU A 7 10.65 -1.29 20.79
CA GLU A 7 10.17 -2.34 21.68
C GLU A 7 8.98 -3.12 21.07
N TYR A 8 7.99 -2.41 20.53
CA TYR A 8 6.86 -3.06 19.86
C TYR A 8 7.28 -3.81 18.60
N LEU A 9 8.15 -3.23 17.77
CA LEU A 9 8.69 -3.90 16.59
C LEU A 9 9.43 -5.18 16.97
N ASN A 10 10.29 -5.13 17.97
CA ASN A 10 11.04 -6.31 18.45
C ASN A 10 10.09 -7.38 19.01
N SER A 11 9.08 -6.97 19.77
CA SER A 11 8.08 -7.90 20.31
C SER A 11 7.33 -8.66 19.20
N LEU A 12 6.92 -7.97 18.14
CA LEU A 12 6.26 -8.56 16.99
C LEU A 12 7.22 -9.45 16.20
N ARG A 13 8.36 -8.90 15.76
CA ARG A 13 9.30 -9.56 14.85
C ARG A 13 9.94 -10.80 15.46
N SER A 14 10.21 -10.82 16.76
CA SER A 14 10.74 -12.01 17.47
C SER A 14 9.77 -13.19 17.42
N LYS A 15 8.48 -12.96 17.20
CA LYS A 15 7.47 -14.03 17.04
C LYS A 15 7.29 -14.49 15.59
N ARG A 16 7.81 -13.73 14.63
CA ARG A 16 7.65 -13.99 13.18
C ARG A 16 8.92 -14.47 12.50
N ILE A 17 10.08 -14.12 13.03
CA ILE A 17 11.38 -14.35 12.39
C ILE A 17 12.26 -15.22 13.31
N ASN A 18 12.83 -16.28 12.74
CA ASN A 18 13.76 -17.15 13.45
C ASN A 18 14.92 -17.55 12.50
N PRO A 19 16.19 -17.29 12.81
CA PRO A 19 16.67 -16.53 13.99
C PRO A 19 16.33 -15.02 13.88
N TYR A 20 16.14 -14.37 15.02
CA TYR A 20 15.83 -12.95 15.10
C TYR A 20 16.94 -12.18 15.79
N THR A 21 17.37 -11.08 15.17
CA THR A 21 18.27 -10.08 15.77
C THR A 21 17.46 -8.85 16.13
N SER A 22 17.52 -8.43 17.39
CA SER A 22 16.79 -7.27 17.88
C SER A 22 17.27 -5.97 17.23
N LEU A 23 16.31 -5.12 16.90
CA LEU A 23 16.58 -3.77 16.40
C LEU A 23 16.91 -2.83 17.56
N GLY A 24 17.82 -1.88 17.29
CA GLY A 24 18.15 -0.76 18.16
C GLY A 24 17.80 0.58 17.53
N VAL A 25 17.80 1.65 18.32
CA VAL A 25 17.59 3.02 17.82
C VAL A 25 18.67 3.42 16.83
N SER A 26 19.91 2.94 17.04
CA SER A 26 21.07 3.18 16.17
C SER A 26 20.95 2.60 14.77
N ASP A 27 20.04 1.66 14.55
CA ASP A 27 19.82 1.06 13.22
C ASP A 27 19.07 1.99 12.26
N PHE A 28 18.54 3.08 12.78
CA PHE A 28 17.80 4.08 12.01
C PHE A 28 18.51 5.43 12.02
N THR A 29 18.86 5.92 10.84
CA THR A 29 19.58 7.19 10.68
C THR A 29 18.71 8.42 10.98
N THR A 30 17.38 8.29 10.80
CA THR A 30 16.40 9.38 11.02
C THR A 30 15.11 8.83 11.61
N ASN A 31 14.31 9.71 12.22
CA ASN A 31 12.95 9.37 12.65
C ASN A 31 12.08 8.92 11.48
N ASP A 32 12.21 9.54 10.32
CA ASP A 32 11.43 9.19 9.14
C ASP A 32 11.75 7.77 8.64
N ALA A 33 13.03 7.37 8.75
CA ALA A 33 13.44 6.00 8.42
C ALA A 33 12.77 4.97 9.36
N LEU A 34 12.70 5.26 10.66
CA LEU A 34 11.98 4.41 11.61
C LEU A 34 10.47 4.38 11.33
N VAL A 35 9.87 5.53 11.06
CA VAL A 35 8.43 5.62 10.71
C VAL A 35 8.14 4.82 9.45
N GLN A 36 8.97 4.97 8.41
CA GLN A 36 8.82 4.20 7.17
C GLN A 36 8.95 2.69 7.43
N PHE A 37 9.90 2.29 8.27
CA PHE A 37 10.07 0.89 8.67
C PHE A 37 8.82 0.35 9.39
N CYS A 38 8.22 1.14 10.30
CA CYS A 38 6.96 0.76 10.95
C CYS A 38 5.82 0.56 9.93
N TRP A 39 5.71 1.43 8.92
CA TRP A 39 4.73 1.27 7.84
C TRP A 39 4.97 0.01 7.01
N ASP A 40 6.23 -0.31 6.74
CA ASP A 40 6.58 -1.51 5.98
C ASP A 40 6.32 -2.79 6.78
N GLU A 41 6.57 -2.75 8.09
CA GLU A 41 6.24 -3.88 8.97
C GLU A 41 4.73 -4.07 9.09
N ARG A 42 3.98 -2.99 9.28
CA ARG A 42 2.51 -3.02 9.27
C ARG A 42 1.98 -3.60 7.96
N ARG A 43 2.58 -3.23 6.82
CA ARG A 43 2.20 -3.79 5.51
C ARG A 43 2.45 -5.29 5.43
N ARG A 44 3.55 -5.79 6.00
CA ARG A 44 3.87 -7.22 6.00
C ARG A 44 2.92 -8.00 6.91
N GLU A 45 2.66 -7.48 8.09
CA GLU A 45 1.81 -8.13 9.09
C GLU A 45 0.35 -8.21 8.65
N LEU A 46 -0.18 -7.14 8.04
CA LEU A 46 -1.56 -7.05 7.59
C LEU A 46 -1.72 -7.37 6.08
N CYS A 47 -0.79 -8.14 5.53
CA CYS A 47 -0.86 -8.57 4.14
C CYS A 47 -2.06 -9.52 3.96
N PHE A 48 -2.92 -9.23 2.97
CA PHE A 48 -4.16 -9.95 2.67
C PHE A 48 -5.28 -9.78 3.72
N GLU A 49 -5.10 -8.90 4.70
CA GLU A 49 -6.16 -8.55 5.64
C GLU A 49 -6.91 -7.32 5.15
N GLU A 50 -8.17 -7.48 4.75
CA GLU A 50 -9.12 -6.43 4.35
C GLU A 50 -8.49 -5.32 3.47
N CYS A 51 -8.94 -4.07 3.68
CA CYS A 51 -8.48 -2.89 2.95
C CYS A 51 -7.37 -2.10 3.67
N HIS A 52 -6.66 -2.69 4.64
CA HIS A 52 -5.66 -1.99 5.45
C HIS A 52 -4.60 -1.28 4.60
N ARG A 53 -4.08 -1.95 3.56
CA ARG A 53 -3.11 -1.35 2.65
C ARG A 53 -3.65 -0.11 1.95
N TRP A 54 -4.90 -0.15 1.50
CA TRP A 54 -5.55 0.98 0.83
C TRP A 54 -5.73 2.17 1.78
N TRP A 55 -6.19 1.93 2.99
CA TRP A 55 -6.36 2.97 4.00
C TRP A 55 -5.02 3.60 4.40
N ASP A 56 -3.98 2.79 4.57
CA ASP A 56 -2.65 3.26 4.90
C ASP A 56 -2.05 4.13 3.79
N MET A 57 -2.18 3.73 2.53
CA MET A 57 -1.75 4.55 1.39
C MET A 57 -2.46 5.91 1.37
N ARG A 58 -3.76 5.93 1.66
CA ARG A 58 -4.50 7.20 1.75
C ARG A 58 -4.02 8.08 2.90
N ARG A 59 -3.72 7.52 4.05
CA ARG A 59 -3.16 8.24 5.21
C ARG A 59 -1.76 8.78 4.95
N GLN A 60 -0.95 8.07 4.19
CA GLN A 60 0.42 8.44 3.84
C GLN A 60 0.50 9.47 2.68
N GLY A 61 -0.58 10.10 2.30
CA GLY A 61 -0.62 11.15 1.29
C GLY A 61 -0.85 10.66 -0.13
N GLN A 62 -1.40 9.46 -0.31
CA GLN A 62 -1.75 8.91 -1.63
C GLN A 62 -0.54 8.86 -2.57
N LYS A 63 0.57 8.33 -2.08
CA LYS A 63 1.80 8.17 -2.85
C LYS A 63 1.58 7.29 -4.08
N GLN A 64 2.41 7.49 -5.11
CA GLN A 64 2.39 6.69 -6.32
C GLN A 64 2.46 5.18 -6.01
N VAL A 65 1.65 4.41 -6.74
CA VAL A 65 1.67 2.94 -6.71
C VAL A 65 1.90 2.41 -8.11
N ILE A 66 2.87 1.53 -8.24
CA ILE A 66 3.17 0.83 -9.49
C ILE A 66 2.77 -0.63 -9.33
N HIS A 67 1.92 -1.11 -10.21
CA HIS A 67 1.52 -2.51 -10.28
C HIS A 67 1.98 -3.10 -11.61
N ARG A 68 2.77 -4.16 -11.55
CA ARG A 68 3.24 -4.90 -12.71
C ARG A 68 2.46 -6.21 -12.81
N TYR A 69 1.71 -6.37 -13.87
CA TYR A 69 0.92 -7.56 -14.13
C TYR A 69 1.54 -8.38 -15.25
N ASN A 70 1.72 -9.68 -15.00
CA ASN A 70 2.19 -10.63 -16.00
C ASN A 70 0.99 -11.35 -16.63
N TYR A 71 0.72 -11.09 -17.90
CA TYR A 71 -0.37 -11.72 -18.63
C TYR A 71 0.12 -12.90 -19.52
N GLY A 72 1.44 -13.13 -19.60
CA GLY A 72 2.05 -14.22 -20.39
C GLY A 72 2.00 -15.59 -19.70
N GLY A 73 1.38 -15.70 -18.52
CA GLY A 73 1.32 -16.95 -17.75
C GLY A 73 2.71 -17.49 -17.38
N THR A 74 2.85 -18.81 -17.31
CA THR A 74 4.11 -19.50 -16.99
C THR A 74 5.09 -19.58 -18.18
N SER A 75 4.62 -19.29 -19.39
CA SER A 75 5.38 -19.51 -20.63
C SER A 75 5.94 -18.23 -21.25
N GLY A 76 5.65 -17.04 -20.70
CA GLY A 76 6.10 -15.78 -21.29
C GLY A 76 6.33 -14.67 -20.27
N ASN A 77 7.27 -13.79 -20.60
CA ASN A 77 7.59 -12.59 -19.82
C ASN A 77 6.85 -11.34 -20.36
N SER A 78 5.56 -11.47 -20.58
CA SER A 78 4.74 -10.35 -21.05
C SER A 78 4.13 -9.62 -19.87
N PHE A 79 4.59 -8.38 -19.64
CA PHE A 79 4.16 -7.57 -18.51
C PHE A 79 3.48 -6.30 -18.99
N VAL A 80 2.42 -5.92 -18.29
CA VAL A 80 1.84 -4.56 -18.35
C VAL A 80 2.07 -3.89 -17.00
N THR A 81 2.48 -2.64 -17.04
CA THR A 81 2.68 -1.82 -15.85
C THR A 81 1.55 -0.80 -15.73
N PHE A 82 0.83 -0.88 -14.63
CA PHE A 82 -0.19 0.10 -14.28
C PHE A 82 0.34 1.03 -13.21
N THR A 83 0.23 2.32 -13.46
CA THR A 83 0.70 3.34 -12.50
C THR A 83 -0.48 4.15 -11.99
N LEU A 84 -0.72 4.07 -10.68
CA LEU A 84 -1.56 5.01 -9.97
C LEU A 84 -0.68 6.16 -9.50
N LYS A 85 -0.84 7.34 -10.09
CA LYS A 85 -0.02 8.52 -9.77
C LYS A 85 -0.32 9.03 -8.35
N GLU A 86 0.60 9.81 -7.80
CA GLU A 86 0.37 10.47 -6.51
C GLU A 86 -0.89 11.36 -6.61
N LYS A 87 -1.75 11.25 -5.60
CA LYS A 87 -3.02 12.00 -5.51
C LYS A 87 -3.96 11.80 -6.71
N ASP A 88 -3.81 10.69 -7.42
CA ASP A 88 -4.69 10.35 -8.55
C ASP A 88 -6.16 10.32 -8.07
N PRO A 89 -7.11 10.88 -8.84
CA PRO A 89 -8.53 10.81 -8.52
C PRO A 89 -9.06 9.40 -8.27
N ALA A 90 -8.41 8.37 -8.82
CA ALA A 90 -8.78 6.97 -8.59
C ALA A 90 -8.49 6.45 -7.17
N PHE A 91 -7.81 7.23 -6.32
CA PHE A 91 -7.78 6.95 -4.88
C PHE A 91 -9.15 7.12 -4.21
N ILE A 92 -10.08 7.80 -4.87
CA ILE A 92 -11.49 7.83 -4.48
C ILE A 92 -12.20 6.77 -5.31
N LEU A 93 -12.71 5.72 -4.64
CA LEU A 93 -13.48 4.68 -5.31
C LEU A 93 -14.77 5.27 -5.88
N ASP A 94 -15.13 4.82 -7.06
CA ASP A 94 -16.37 5.20 -7.70
C ASP A 94 -17.56 4.46 -7.06
N PHE A 95 -18.76 4.98 -7.24
CA PHE A 95 -19.97 4.25 -6.88
C PHE A 95 -20.09 2.96 -7.69
N PRO A 96 -20.56 1.86 -7.09
CA PRO A 96 -20.84 0.64 -7.84
C PRO A 96 -21.73 0.92 -9.05
N LEU A 97 -21.47 0.22 -10.16
CA LEU A 97 -22.24 0.40 -11.39
C LEU A 97 -23.74 0.16 -11.17
N ALA A 98 -24.08 -0.82 -10.32
CA ALA A 98 -25.48 -1.12 -9.98
C ALA A 98 -26.17 0.10 -9.35
N GLU A 99 -25.54 0.78 -8.43
CA GLU A 99 -26.05 2.00 -7.78
C GLU A 99 -26.23 3.14 -8.78
N ARG A 100 -25.26 3.34 -9.66
CA ARG A 100 -25.36 4.38 -10.70
C ARG A 100 -26.49 4.12 -11.68
N ASN A 101 -26.73 2.86 -12.03
CA ASN A 101 -27.83 2.50 -12.93
C ASN A 101 -29.21 2.75 -12.31
N GLN A 102 -29.33 2.66 -10.98
CA GLN A 102 -30.56 2.92 -10.24
C GLN A 102 -30.75 4.40 -9.90
N SER A 103 -29.66 5.16 -9.85
CA SER A 103 -29.66 6.57 -9.44
C SER A 103 -29.00 7.44 -10.51
N PRO A 104 -29.74 7.90 -11.52
CA PRO A 104 -29.19 8.64 -12.65
C PRO A 104 -28.45 9.95 -12.27
N ASN A 105 -28.73 10.47 -11.07
CA ASN A 105 -28.10 11.69 -10.54
C ASN A 105 -26.72 11.42 -9.89
N LEU A 106 -26.32 10.15 -9.71
CA LEU A 106 -25.00 9.80 -9.22
C LEU A 106 -23.98 9.93 -10.36
N MET A 107 -23.28 11.06 -10.38
CA MET A 107 -22.22 11.29 -11.35
C MET A 107 -20.99 10.45 -10.99
N PRO A 108 -20.34 9.81 -11.97
CA PRO A 108 -19.06 9.13 -11.73
C PRO A 108 -17.98 10.14 -11.33
N ASN A 109 -17.02 9.69 -10.52
CA ASN A 109 -15.85 10.49 -10.24
C ASN A 109 -15.09 10.79 -11.54
N SER A 110 -14.65 12.04 -11.70
CA SER A 110 -13.81 12.41 -12.85
C SER A 110 -12.50 11.60 -12.79
N ARG A 111 -12.28 10.80 -13.81
CA ARG A 111 -11.04 10.01 -13.96
C ARG A 111 -10.41 10.37 -15.31
N PRO A 112 -9.17 10.82 -15.32
CA PRO A 112 -8.45 10.98 -16.57
C PRO A 112 -8.36 9.64 -17.29
N ALA A 113 -8.40 9.67 -18.62
CA ALA A 113 -8.09 8.49 -19.43
C ALA A 113 -6.70 7.98 -19.03
N ARG A 114 -6.60 6.69 -18.76
CA ARG A 114 -5.31 6.05 -18.48
C ARG A 114 -4.74 5.57 -19.79
N ASN A 115 -3.60 6.13 -20.16
CA ASN A 115 -2.81 5.53 -21.23
C ASN A 115 -2.13 4.29 -20.63
N GLU A 116 -2.29 3.16 -21.27
CA GLU A 116 -1.46 1.97 -21.06
C GLU A 116 -0.10 2.30 -21.66
N ASP A 117 0.92 2.39 -20.82
CA ASP A 117 2.31 2.58 -21.25
C ASP A 117 2.93 1.22 -21.60
#